data_0b4d5f9b27bd7b4463e5b7abbc7d0027
#
_entry.id   0b4d5f9b27bd7b4463e5b7abbc7d0027
#
_cell.length_a   1.000
_cell.length_b   1.000
_cell.length_c   1.000
_cell.angle_alpha   90.00
_cell.angle_beta   90.00
_cell.angle_gamma   90.00
#
_symmetry.space_group_name_H-M   'P 1'
#
loop_
_entity.id
_entity.type
_entity.pdbx_description
1 polymer ?
#
loop_
_entity_poly.entity_id
_entity_poly.type
_entity_poly.pdbx_seq_one_letter_code
_entity_poly.pdbx_strand_id
1 'polypeptide(L)'
;MDAIVAEDLHKRYKTVLALDGVSFSVRDGEVFALLGPNGAGKSTTVRVLTTLTRPDSGRALVGGEDVARHPNRVRHLIGYVAQDSGVDWEATGRENMLLQGRIHGMAGAPLHKRVDELLELVGLADSADRVARGYSGGMKRRLDIAIGLVHKPRVLFLDEPTTGLDPEARAVMWVEVERLARQESLTILLTTHYLEEADRLAERVAIVSRGRIVVQGTPEDLKAGLRGESVSVELRETDGRLAEAVQVVQKLDGADEVHLEGKIVRARVPNGAQAIPMILSALDGRGFPVASVTTARPSLDDVYLHYTGRDFAAEDEEHKPVAKAWER
;
A
#
# COMPACT_ATOMS: atom_id res chain seq x y z
N MET A 1 -21.86 -5.66 -6.98
CA MET A 1 -22.16 -5.49 -5.55
C MET A 1 -20.89 -5.07 -4.84
N ASP A 2 -21.01 -4.36 -3.70
CA ASP A 2 -19.81 -4.03 -2.94
C ASP A 2 -19.46 -5.17 -1.99
N ALA A 3 -18.21 -5.65 -2.07
CA ALA A 3 -17.68 -6.66 -1.17
C ALA A 3 -17.30 -6.06 0.18
N ILE A 4 -16.86 -4.79 0.18
CA ILE A 4 -16.52 -4.05 1.39
C ILE A 4 -17.22 -2.69 1.33
N VAL A 5 -17.79 -2.28 2.46
CA VAL A 5 -18.34 -0.93 2.65
C VAL A 5 -17.87 -0.41 4.00
N ALA A 6 -17.26 0.75 4.01
CA ALA A 6 -16.88 1.51 5.21
C ALA A 6 -17.60 2.86 5.18
N GLU A 7 -18.32 3.19 6.24
CA GLU A 7 -19.15 4.39 6.35
C GLU A 7 -18.79 5.14 7.64
N ASP A 8 -18.16 6.29 7.50
CA ASP A 8 -17.85 7.22 8.60
C ASP A 8 -17.15 6.56 9.79
N LEU A 9 -16.13 5.76 9.51
CA LEU A 9 -15.42 5.01 10.54
C LEU A 9 -14.55 5.93 11.40
N HIS A 10 -14.76 5.88 12.71
CA HIS A 10 -13.94 6.55 13.70
C HIS A 10 -13.29 5.55 14.64
N LYS A 11 -12.02 5.80 14.99
CA LYS A 11 -11.29 5.00 15.97
C LYS A 11 -10.24 5.84 16.69
N ARG A 12 -10.29 5.78 18.03
CA ARG A 12 -9.32 6.44 18.89
C ARG A 12 -8.62 5.42 19.79
N TYR A 13 -7.32 5.53 19.89
CA TYR A 13 -6.50 4.80 20.85
C TYR A 13 -5.90 5.78 21.84
N LYS A 14 -6.42 5.81 23.09
CA LYS A 14 -6.04 6.78 24.11
C LYS A 14 -6.13 8.23 23.54
N THR A 15 -5.00 8.86 23.30
CA THR A 15 -4.91 10.25 22.77
C THR A 15 -4.85 10.32 21.25
N VAL A 16 -4.57 9.21 20.56
CA VAL A 16 -4.37 9.18 19.10
C VAL A 16 -5.70 8.88 18.39
N LEU A 17 -6.15 9.79 17.54
CA LEU A 17 -7.27 9.58 16.64
C LEU A 17 -6.75 8.87 15.38
N ALA A 18 -6.95 7.56 15.33
CA ALA A 18 -6.42 6.71 14.26
C ALA A 18 -7.30 6.67 13.01
N LEU A 19 -8.63 6.80 13.17
CA LEU A 19 -9.60 6.96 12.08
C LEU A 19 -10.50 8.14 12.40
N ASP A 20 -10.73 8.99 11.40
CA ASP A 20 -11.48 10.23 11.52
C ASP A 20 -12.43 10.40 10.32
N GLY A 21 -13.49 9.56 10.29
CA GLY A 21 -14.51 9.60 9.24
C GLY A 21 -14.12 8.87 7.96
N VAL A 22 -13.42 7.71 8.07
CA VAL A 22 -13.00 6.92 6.91
C VAL A 22 -14.22 6.31 6.21
N SER A 23 -14.40 6.63 4.91
CA SER A 23 -15.51 6.14 4.10
C SER A 23 -15.03 5.73 2.71
N PHE A 24 -15.30 4.46 2.31
CA PHE A 24 -15.02 3.93 0.96
C PHE A 24 -15.82 2.66 0.72
N SER A 25 -15.85 2.22 -0.54
CA SER A 25 -16.37 0.91 -0.93
C SER A 25 -15.44 0.19 -1.89
N VAL A 26 -15.45 -1.15 -1.85
CA VAL A 26 -14.69 -2.03 -2.75
C VAL A 26 -15.68 -2.96 -3.44
N ARG A 27 -15.62 -3.06 -4.76
CA ARG A 27 -16.49 -3.90 -5.56
C ARG A 27 -16.08 -5.38 -5.45
N ASP A 28 -17.02 -6.29 -5.71
CA ASP A 28 -16.67 -7.71 -5.83
C ASP A 28 -15.64 -7.92 -6.96
N GLY A 29 -14.56 -8.66 -6.67
CA GLY A 29 -13.49 -8.98 -7.61
C GLY A 29 -12.47 -7.86 -7.82
N GLU A 30 -12.61 -6.71 -7.16
CA GLU A 30 -11.73 -5.56 -7.29
C GLU A 30 -10.45 -5.73 -6.46
N VAL A 31 -9.32 -5.27 -6.98
CA VAL A 31 -8.11 -5.03 -6.20
C VAL A 31 -8.07 -3.56 -5.79
N PHE A 32 -8.23 -3.31 -4.49
CA PHE A 32 -8.29 -1.97 -3.91
C PHE A 32 -7.11 -1.73 -2.96
N ALA A 33 -6.44 -0.59 -3.08
CA ALA A 33 -5.34 -0.22 -2.20
C ALA A 33 -5.69 0.94 -1.26
N LEU A 34 -5.34 0.79 0.02
CA LEU A 34 -5.21 1.88 0.96
C LEU A 34 -3.75 2.32 0.99
N LEU A 35 -3.43 3.44 0.36
CA LEU A 35 -2.10 4.01 0.25
C LEU A 35 -1.91 5.14 1.26
N GLY A 36 -0.78 5.18 1.93
CA GLY A 36 -0.43 6.28 2.84
C GLY A 36 0.80 5.98 3.67
N PRO A 37 1.40 6.97 4.34
CA PRO A 37 2.56 6.78 5.20
C PRO A 37 2.24 5.93 6.43
N ASN A 38 3.28 5.58 7.17
CA ASN A 38 3.13 4.91 8.45
C ASN A 38 2.32 5.79 9.42
N GLY A 39 1.44 5.16 10.21
CA GLY A 39 0.55 5.90 11.12
C GLY A 39 -0.66 6.58 10.48
N ALA A 40 -0.84 6.54 9.14
CA ALA A 40 -1.97 7.18 8.46
C ALA A 40 -3.35 6.60 8.80
N GLY A 41 -3.42 5.39 9.41
CA GLY A 41 -4.68 4.72 9.77
C GLY A 41 -4.98 3.46 8.95
N LYS A 42 -4.14 3.08 7.98
CA LYS A 42 -4.32 1.93 7.09
C LYS A 42 -4.57 0.61 7.84
N SER A 43 -3.62 0.18 8.67
CA SER A 43 -3.74 -1.07 9.44
C SER A 43 -4.87 -1.01 10.48
N THR A 44 -5.22 0.18 11.00
CA THR A 44 -6.40 0.33 11.87
C THR A 44 -7.68 0.09 11.08
N THR A 45 -7.79 0.58 9.85
CA THR A 45 -8.93 0.31 8.95
C THR A 45 -9.06 -1.19 8.69
N VAL A 46 -7.95 -1.86 8.32
CA VAL A 46 -7.94 -3.32 8.12
C VAL A 46 -8.36 -4.06 9.40
N ARG A 47 -7.85 -3.68 10.57
CA ARG A 47 -8.24 -4.30 11.84
C ARG A 47 -9.73 -4.15 12.15
N VAL A 48 -10.37 -3.06 11.77
CA VAL A 48 -11.83 -2.89 11.89
C VAL A 48 -12.54 -3.83 10.94
N LEU A 49 -12.18 -3.85 9.66
CA LEU A 49 -12.81 -4.67 8.63
C LEU A 49 -12.63 -6.18 8.89
N THR A 50 -11.49 -6.59 9.43
CA THR A 50 -11.19 -7.98 9.80
C THR A 50 -11.70 -8.37 11.18
N THR A 51 -12.49 -7.53 11.84
CA THR A 51 -13.08 -7.77 13.18
C THR A 51 -12.09 -7.88 14.34
N LEU A 52 -10.83 -7.50 14.14
CA LEU A 52 -9.79 -7.52 15.18
C LEU A 52 -9.95 -6.37 16.18
N THR A 53 -10.62 -5.28 15.75
CA THR A 53 -11.01 -4.18 16.64
C THR A 53 -12.39 -3.66 16.28
N ARG A 54 -13.10 -3.09 17.25
CA ARG A 54 -14.38 -2.42 16.98
C ARG A 54 -14.14 -0.94 16.68
N PRO A 55 -14.84 -0.36 15.69
CA PRO A 55 -14.87 1.09 15.53
C PRO A 55 -15.55 1.73 16.74
N ASP A 56 -15.24 2.98 17.02
CA ASP A 56 -15.90 3.75 18.08
C ASP A 56 -17.23 4.34 17.57
N SER A 57 -17.29 4.67 16.28
CA SER A 57 -18.53 5.02 15.55
C SER A 57 -18.38 4.71 14.06
N GLY A 58 -19.47 4.85 13.32
CA GLY A 58 -19.55 4.45 11.92
C GLY A 58 -19.98 3.00 11.74
N ARG A 59 -19.96 2.54 10.49
CA ARG A 59 -20.40 1.19 10.10
C ARG A 59 -19.45 0.57 9.08
N ALA A 60 -19.23 -0.72 9.20
CA ALA A 60 -18.49 -1.48 8.18
C ALA A 60 -19.20 -2.80 7.84
N LEU A 61 -19.22 -3.12 6.55
CA LEU A 61 -19.76 -4.38 6.01
C LEU A 61 -18.65 -5.07 5.21
N VAL A 62 -18.55 -6.39 5.36
CA VAL A 62 -17.69 -7.24 4.54
C VAL A 62 -18.50 -8.44 4.06
N GLY A 63 -18.58 -8.64 2.75
CA GLY A 63 -19.43 -9.66 2.15
C GLY A 63 -20.93 -9.49 2.48
N GLY A 64 -21.35 -8.25 2.78
CA GLY A 64 -22.72 -7.93 3.22
C GLY A 64 -22.98 -8.10 4.71
N GLU A 65 -22.02 -8.64 5.48
CA GLU A 65 -22.14 -8.86 6.93
C GLU A 65 -21.51 -7.69 7.72
N ASP A 66 -22.23 -7.21 8.75
CA ASP A 66 -21.78 -6.14 9.63
C ASP A 66 -20.66 -6.64 10.57
N VAL A 67 -19.49 -5.99 10.51
CA VAL A 67 -18.28 -6.42 11.25
C VAL A 67 -18.45 -6.36 12.76
N ALA A 68 -19.30 -5.47 13.28
CA ALA A 68 -19.54 -5.33 14.71
C ALA A 68 -20.64 -6.27 15.23
N ARG A 69 -21.63 -6.56 14.39
CA ARG A 69 -22.81 -7.39 14.75
C ARG A 69 -22.60 -8.87 14.47
N HIS A 70 -21.93 -9.21 13.35
CA HIS A 70 -21.75 -10.59 12.90
C HIS A 70 -20.27 -10.95 12.69
N PRO A 71 -19.36 -10.70 13.64
CA PRO A 71 -17.91 -10.88 13.45
C PRO A 71 -17.52 -12.31 13.05
N ASN A 72 -18.22 -13.33 13.57
CA ASN A 72 -17.94 -14.71 13.23
C ASN A 72 -18.27 -15.03 11.76
N ARG A 73 -19.37 -14.48 11.22
CA ARG A 73 -19.71 -14.66 9.80
C ARG A 73 -18.66 -13.96 8.91
N VAL A 74 -18.25 -12.74 9.27
CA VAL A 74 -17.20 -12.02 8.56
C VAL A 74 -15.91 -12.84 8.51
N ARG A 75 -15.46 -13.44 9.63
CA ARG A 75 -14.23 -14.25 9.69
C ARG A 75 -14.25 -15.47 8.77
N HIS A 76 -15.41 -16.03 8.48
CA HIS A 76 -15.53 -17.11 7.50
C HIS A 76 -15.46 -16.63 6.04
N LEU A 77 -15.73 -15.35 5.79
CA LEU A 77 -15.72 -14.76 4.46
C LEU A 77 -14.37 -14.16 4.07
N ILE A 78 -13.47 -13.96 5.03
CA ILE A 78 -12.21 -13.23 4.82
C ILE A 78 -10.98 -14.12 5.01
N GLY A 79 -9.97 -13.88 4.18
CA GLY A 79 -8.58 -14.20 4.46
C GLY A 79 -7.86 -12.95 4.96
N TYR A 80 -6.95 -13.09 5.92
CA TYR A 80 -6.16 -11.97 6.42
C TYR A 80 -4.69 -12.37 6.52
N VAL A 81 -3.86 -11.62 5.84
CA VAL A 81 -2.40 -11.73 5.86
C VAL A 81 -1.87 -10.48 6.55
N ALA A 82 -1.46 -10.65 7.80
CA ALA A 82 -0.92 -9.56 8.62
C ALA A 82 0.48 -9.14 8.16
N GLN A 83 0.97 -8.00 8.62
CA GLN A 83 2.33 -7.54 8.39
C GLN A 83 3.35 -8.53 8.99
N ASP A 84 3.12 -8.97 10.24
CA ASP A 84 3.89 -10.04 10.87
C ASP A 84 3.33 -11.39 10.43
N SER A 85 4.23 -12.33 10.12
CA SER A 85 3.84 -13.68 9.66
C SER A 85 3.14 -14.48 10.76
N GLY A 86 2.05 -15.15 10.39
CA GLY A 86 1.31 -16.07 11.24
C GLY A 86 1.77 -17.53 11.14
N VAL A 87 2.87 -17.79 10.43
CA VAL A 87 3.41 -19.12 10.20
C VAL A 87 4.04 -19.69 11.49
N ASP A 88 3.70 -20.92 11.83
CA ASP A 88 4.47 -21.71 12.80
C ASP A 88 5.79 -22.16 12.14
N TRP A 89 6.90 -21.63 12.65
CA TRP A 89 8.23 -21.85 12.10
C TRP A 89 8.78 -23.28 12.34
N GLU A 90 8.26 -23.98 13.33
CA GLU A 90 8.68 -25.35 13.64
C GLU A 90 7.85 -26.41 12.87
N ALA A 91 6.75 -26.01 12.25
CA ALA A 91 5.94 -26.84 11.38
C ALA A 91 6.38 -26.72 9.90
N THR A 92 6.02 -27.71 9.09
CA THR A 92 6.19 -27.65 7.64
C THR A 92 5.17 -26.70 7.00
N GLY A 93 5.44 -26.29 5.74
CA GLY A 93 4.47 -25.49 4.98
C GLY A 93 3.10 -26.16 4.89
N ARG A 94 3.10 -27.47 4.61
CA ARG A 94 1.89 -28.30 4.55
C ARG A 94 1.14 -28.36 5.88
N GLU A 95 1.84 -28.59 6.98
CA GLU A 95 1.23 -28.67 8.33
C GLU A 95 0.58 -27.33 8.72
N ASN A 96 1.22 -26.21 8.46
CA ASN A 96 0.64 -24.88 8.66
C ASN A 96 -0.71 -24.72 7.93
N MET A 97 -0.76 -25.11 6.66
CA MET A 97 -1.98 -24.99 5.85
C MET A 97 -3.07 -25.97 6.30
N LEU A 98 -2.69 -27.23 6.64
CA LEU A 98 -3.64 -28.21 7.18
C LEU A 98 -4.24 -27.74 8.51
N LEU A 99 -3.43 -27.14 9.39
CA LEU A 99 -3.90 -26.57 10.66
C LEU A 99 -4.95 -25.49 10.40
N GLN A 100 -4.63 -24.55 9.51
CA GLN A 100 -5.55 -23.46 9.18
C GLN A 100 -6.88 -23.98 8.60
N GLY A 101 -6.84 -24.94 7.67
CA GLY A 101 -8.04 -25.54 7.13
C GLY A 101 -8.91 -26.21 8.20
N ARG A 102 -8.27 -26.91 9.15
CA ARG A 102 -9.00 -27.53 10.29
C ARG A 102 -9.66 -26.50 11.20
N ILE A 103 -8.99 -25.38 11.46
CA ILE A 103 -9.57 -24.25 12.24
C ILE A 103 -10.86 -23.74 11.57
N HIS A 104 -10.90 -23.74 10.23
CA HIS A 104 -12.09 -23.38 9.45
C HIS A 104 -13.07 -24.54 9.22
N GLY A 105 -12.92 -25.67 9.93
CA GLY A 105 -13.83 -26.82 9.85
C GLY A 105 -13.65 -27.72 8.64
N MET A 106 -12.58 -27.56 7.87
CA MET A 106 -12.25 -28.43 6.72
C MET A 106 -11.55 -29.69 7.22
N ALA A 107 -11.80 -30.83 6.57
CA ALA A 107 -11.18 -32.11 6.96
C ALA A 107 -11.07 -33.07 5.76
N GLY A 108 -10.28 -34.15 5.95
CA GLY A 108 -10.19 -35.28 5.03
C GLY A 108 -9.61 -34.93 3.65
N ALA A 109 -9.94 -35.73 2.65
CA ALA A 109 -9.40 -35.61 1.29
C ALA A 109 -9.64 -34.21 0.64
N PRO A 110 -10.79 -33.53 0.82
CA PRO A 110 -10.97 -32.19 0.26
C PRO A 110 -9.99 -31.17 0.80
N LEU A 111 -9.64 -31.22 2.10
CA LEU A 111 -8.63 -30.34 2.67
C LEU A 111 -7.24 -30.61 2.10
N HIS A 112 -6.81 -31.88 2.03
CA HIS A 112 -5.52 -32.22 1.47
C HIS A 112 -5.40 -31.77 0.01
N LYS A 113 -6.43 -32.03 -0.81
CA LYS A 113 -6.48 -31.56 -2.20
C LYS A 113 -6.35 -30.04 -2.30
N ARG A 114 -7.09 -29.26 -1.46
CA ARG A 114 -6.99 -27.80 -1.46
C ARG A 114 -5.60 -27.32 -1.05
N VAL A 115 -4.98 -27.95 -0.09
CA VAL A 115 -3.61 -27.63 0.33
C VAL A 115 -2.62 -27.87 -0.81
N ASP A 116 -2.70 -29.00 -1.51
CA ASP A 116 -1.84 -29.29 -2.66
C ASP A 116 -2.03 -28.27 -3.78
N GLU A 117 -3.27 -27.96 -4.16
CA GLU A 117 -3.63 -26.92 -5.15
C GLU A 117 -3.01 -25.56 -4.80
N LEU A 118 -3.10 -25.14 -3.54
CA LEU A 118 -2.57 -23.86 -3.10
C LEU A 118 -1.03 -23.85 -3.03
N LEU A 119 -0.40 -24.94 -2.60
CA LEU A 119 1.06 -25.06 -2.60
C LEU A 119 1.63 -24.98 -4.01
N GLU A 120 0.97 -25.61 -4.99
CA GLU A 120 1.30 -25.46 -6.41
C GLU A 120 1.08 -24.02 -6.88
N LEU A 121 -0.08 -23.43 -6.53
CA LEU A 121 -0.46 -22.07 -6.90
C LEU A 121 0.58 -21.05 -6.45
N VAL A 122 1.12 -21.15 -5.23
CA VAL A 122 2.14 -20.22 -4.70
C VAL A 122 3.59 -20.68 -4.95
N GLY A 123 3.80 -21.75 -5.74
CA GLY A 123 5.13 -22.25 -6.09
C GLY A 123 5.93 -22.75 -4.90
N LEU A 124 5.26 -23.43 -3.94
CA LEU A 124 5.86 -24.02 -2.75
C LEU A 124 5.72 -25.55 -2.70
N ALA A 125 5.21 -26.22 -3.77
CA ALA A 125 4.97 -27.66 -3.81
C ALA A 125 6.21 -28.46 -3.44
N ASP A 126 7.38 -28.18 -4.05
CA ASP A 126 8.66 -28.87 -3.80
C ASP A 126 9.22 -28.64 -2.39
N SER A 127 8.75 -27.63 -1.69
CA SER A 127 9.18 -27.26 -0.34
C SER A 127 8.12 -27.53 0.72
N ALA A 128 6.97 -28.10 0.34
CA ALA A 128 5.79 -28.24 1.18
C ALA A 128 6.06 -28.97 2.51
N ASP A 129 6.88 -29.99 2.46
CA ASP A 129 7.19 -30.88 3.59
C ASP A 129 8.50 -30.50 4.30
N ARG A 130 9.09 -29.35 3.94
CA ARG A 130 10.22 -28.75 4.64
C ARG A 130 9.74 -27.82 5.74
N VAL A 131 10.43 -27.80 6.88
CA VAL A 131 10.14 -26.91 8.03
C VAL A 131 10.24 -25.45 7.61
N ALA A 132 9.22 -24.66 7.95
CA ALA A 132 9.05 -23.27 7.50
C ALA A 132 10.16 -22.32 8.00
N ARG A 133 10.86 -22.64 9.08
CA ARG A 133 12.02 -21.90 9.57
C ARG A 133 13.10 -21.76 8.48
N GLY A 134 13.27 -22.78 7.63
CA GLY A 134 14.22 -22.78 6.52
C GLY A 134 13.77 -22.05 5.26
N TYR A 135 12.60 -21.41 5.25
CA TYR A 135 12.10 -20.67 4.10
C TYR A 135 12.76 -19.30 3.98
N SER A 136 12.95 -18.82 2.73
CA SER A 136 13.33 -17.43 2.48
C SER A 136 12.16 -16.48 2.84
N GLY A 137 12.44 -15.18 2.97
CA GLY A 137 11.40 -14.18 3.24
C GLY A 137 10.24 -14.24 2.24
N GLY A 138 10.54 -14.33 0.94
CA GLY A 138 9.54 -14.47 -0.11
C GLY A 138 8.74 -15.79 -0.02
N MET A 139 9.38 -16.91 0.33
CA MET A 139 8.68 -18.18 0.56
C MET A 139 7.74 -18.11 1.75
N LYS A 140 8.17 -17.47 2.84
CA LYS A 140 7.36 -17.24 4.03
C LYS A 140 6.11 -16.44 3.68
N ARG A 141 6.28 -15.34 2.95
CA ARG A 141 5.17 -14.47 2.55
C ARG A 141 4.17 -15.17 1.62
N ARG A 142 4.66 -15.99 0.68
CA ARG A 142 3.80 -16.81 -0.18
C ARG A 142 3.02 -17.85 0.63
N LEU A 143 3.63 -18.43 1.66
CA LEU A 143 2.94 -19.34 2.58
C LEU A 143 1.85 -18.64 3.39
N ASP A 144 2.11 -17.43 3.93
CA ASP A 144 1.10 -16.62 4.62
C ASP A 144 -0.13 -16.37 3.74
N ILE A 145 0.08 -16.03 2.47
CA ILE A 145 -1.01 -15.83 1.51
C ILE A 145 -1.78 -17.14 1.29
N ALA A 146 -1.08 -18.25 1.07
CA ALA A 146 -1.70 -19.56 0.87
C ALA A 146 -2.54 -19.97 2.09
N ILE A 147 -2.05 -19.73 3.30
CA ILE A 147 -2.79 -19.94 4.57
C ILE A 147 -4.09 -19.12 4.58
N GLY A 148 -4.02 -17.84 4.19
CA GLY A 148 -5.19 -16.97 4.10
C GLY A 148 -6.26 -17.42 3.10
N LEU A 149 -5.89 -18.26 2.12
CA LEU A 149 -6.75 -18.73 1.04
C LEU A 149 -7.34 -20.14 1.25
N VAL A 150 -6.89 -20.88 2.27
CA VAL A 150 -7.25 -22.31 2.44
C VAL A 150 -8.77 -22.51 2.47
N HIS A 151 -9.51 -21.70 3.20
CA HIS A 151 -10.96 -21.83 3.40
C HIS A 151 -11.80 -21.15 2.32
N LYS A 152 -11.19 -20.73 1.20
CA LYS A 152 -11.86 -20.09 0.05
C LYS A 152 -12.62 -18.80 0.44
N PRO A 153 -11.90 -17.79 0.98
CA PRO A 153 -12.53 -16.53 1.34
C PRO A 153 -13.09 -15.80 0.11
N ARG A 154 -14.05 -14.90 0.33
CA ARG A 154 -14.51 -13.95 -0.71
C ARG A 154 -13.65 -12.70 -0.78
N VAL A 155 -13.04 -12.31 0.34
CA VAL A 155 -12.22 -11.11 0.46
C VAL A 155 -10.88 -11.48 1.09
N LEU A 156 -9.78 -11.07 0.48
CA LEU A 156 -8.43 -11.19 1.03
C LEU A 156 -7.92 -9.82 1.46
N PHE A 157 -7.54 -9.71 2.72
CA PHE A 157 -6.87 -8.54 3.26
C PHE A 157 -5.36 -8.79 3.32
N LEU A 158 -4.57 -7.90 2.73
CA LEU A 158 -3.10 -7.94 2.73
C LEU A 158 -2.57 -6.68 3.43
N ASP A 159 -2.09 -6.82 4.65
CA ASP A 159 -1.53 -5.68 5.40
C ASP A 159 -0.03 -5.58 5.10
N GLU A 160 0.36 -4.59 4.29
CA GLU A 160 1.73 -4.32 3.83
C GLU A 160 2.45 -5.57 3.28
N PRO A 161 1.94 -6.21 2.20
CA PRO A 161 2.35 -7.55 1.79
C PRO A 161 3.82 -7.67 1.39
N THR A 162 4.48 -6.58 1.01
CA THR A 162 5.86 -6.59 0.49
C THR A 162 6.87 -5.90 1.40
N THR A 163 6.44 -5.45 2.58
CA THR A 163 7.34 -4.81 3.55
C THR A 163 8.43 -5.79 4.00
N GLY A 164 9.69 -5.31 3.98
CA GLY A 164 10.85 -6.12 4.35
C GLY A 164 11.36 -7.08 3.28
N LEU A 165 10.73 -7.13 2.10
CA LEU A 165 11.23 -7.88 0.95
C LEU A 165 12.23 -7.04 0.14
N ASP A 166 13.23 -7.70 -0.43
CA ASP A 166 14.09 -7.10 -1.43
C ASP A 166 13.31 -6.77 -2.73
N PRO A 167 13.84 -5.92 -3.63
CA PRO A 167 13.12 -5.50 -4.84
C PRO A 167 12.72 -6.65 -5.76
N GLU A 168 13.54 -7.70 -5.87
CA GLU A 168 13.25 -8.87 -6.70
C GLU A 168 12.11 -9.71 -6.11
N ALA A 169 12.17 -10.03 -4.82
CA ALA A 169 11.10 -10.73 -4.12
C ALA A 169 9.78 -9.95 -4.12
N ARG A 170 9.84 -8.62 -4.04
CA ARG A 170 8.67 -7.74 -4.16
C ARG A 170 8.01 -7.85 -5.54
N ALA A 171 8.81 -7.77 -6.62
CA ALA A 171 8.29 -7.90 -7.98
C ALA A 171 7.61 -9.27 -8.22
N VAL A 172 8.19 -10.34 -7.70
CA VAL A 172 7.59 -11.69 -7.73
C VAL A 172 6.26 -11.70 -6.97
N MET A 173 6.21 -11.08 -5.79
CA MET A 173 4.99 -11.04 -4.98
C MET A 173 3.86 -10.28 -5.69
N TRP A 174 4.15 -9.19 -6.39
CA TRP A 174 3.15 -8.46 -7.17
C TRP A 174 2.50 -9.34 -8.24
N VAL A 175 3.33 -10.10 -8.98
CA VAL A 175 2.82 -11.05 -9.99
C VAL A 175 1.92 -12.11 -9.35
N GLU A 176 2.27 -12.61 -8.16
CA GLU A 176 1.43 -13.56 -7.43
C GLU A 176 0.09 -12.96 -7.01
N VAL A 177 0.07 -11.75 -6.48
CA VAL A 177 -1.17 -11.06 -6.09
C VAL A 177 -2.07 -10.83 -7.31
N GLU A 178 -1.52 -10.35 -8.44
CA GLU A 178 -2.25 -10.19 -9.71
C GLU A 178 -2.85 -11.52 -10.19
N ARG A 179 -2.07 -12.61 -10.11
CA ARG A 179 -2.52 -13.94 -10.52
C ARG A 179 -3.65 -14.45 -9.63
N LEU A 180 -3.52 -14.31 -8.32
CA LEU A 180 -4.54 -14.74 -7.35
C LEU A 180 -5.86 -13.99 -7.55
N ALA A 181 -5.80 -12.67 -7.72
CA ALA A 181 -6.98 -11.86 -7.98
C ALA A 181 -7.77 -12.37 -9.19
N ARG A 182 -7.07 -12.70 -10.28
CA ARG A 182 -7.71 -13.18 -11.53
C ARG A 182 -8.21 -14.61 -11.45
N GLN A 183 -7.41 -15.54 -10.88
CA GLN A 183 -7.75 -16.99 -10.91
C GLN A 183 -8.82 -17.37 -9.92
N GLU A 184 -8.84 -16.76 -8.73
CA GLU A 184 -9.81 -17.07 -7.68
C GLU A 184 -11.01 -16.11 -7.70
N SER A 185 -11.09 -15.15 -8.65
CA SER A 185 -12.09 -14.08 -8.69
C SER A 185 -12.25 -13.38 -7.34
N LEU A 186 -11.11 -13.10 -6.70
CA LEU A 186 -11.00 -12.70 -5.32
C LEU A 186 -11.04 -11.18 -5.20
N THR A 187 -11.84 -10.66 -4.28
CA THR A 187 -11.72 -9.25 -3.89
C THR A 187 -10.52 -9.10 -2.99
N ILE A 188 -9.61 -8.18 -3.31
CA ILE A 188 -8.40 -7.92 -2.51
C ILE A 188 -8.42 -6.48 -2.00
N LEU A 189 -8.26 -6.32 -0.69
CA LEU A 189 -7.90 -5.03 -0.11
C LEU A 189 -6.48 -5.13 0.43
N LEU A 190 -5.57 -4.34 -0.14
CA LEU A 190 -4.20 -4.24 0.34
C LEU A 190 -3.93 -2.87 0.98
N THR A 191 -3.07 -2.86 1.99
CA THR A 191 -2.47 -1.62 2.50
C THR A 191 -1.03 -1.54 2.03
N THR A 192 -0.56 -0.35 1.73
CA THR A 192 0.83 -0.14 1.36
C THR A 192 1.29 1.28 1.64
N HIS A 193 2.58 1.44 1.87
CA HIS A 193 3.29 2.70 1.84
C HIS A 193 4.20 2.80 0.59
N TYR A 194 4.13 1.82 -0.33
CA TYR A 194 4.84 1.86 -1.60
C TYR A 194 3.92 2.33 -2.71
N LEU A 195 4.21 3.51 -3.27
CA LEU A 195 3.45 4.11 -4.36
C LEU A 195 3.41 3.22 -5.62
N GLU A 196 4.55 2.60 -5.95
CA GLU A 196 4.66 1.68 -7.09
C GLU A 196 3.77 0.44 -6.94
N GLU A 197 3.61 -0.07 -5.70
CA GLU A 197 2.74 -1.22 -5.42
C GLU A 197 1.27 -0.86 -5.67
N ALA A 198 0.84 0.29 -5.16
CA ALA A 198 -0.51 0.79 -5.39
C ALA A 198 -0.77 1.06 -6.88
N ASP A 199 0.17 1.68 -7.57
CA ASP A 199 0.07 2.02 -8.99
C ASP A 199 0.00 0.78 -9.89
N ARG A 200 0.69 -0.29 -9.51
CA ARG A 200 0.76 -1.52 -10.29
C ARG A 200 -0.41 -2.48 -10.03
N LEU A 201 -0.79 -2.67 -8.76
CA LEU A 201 -1.70 -3.74 -8.37
C LEU A 201 -3.16 -3.28 -8.30
N ALA A 202 -3.41 -2.04 -7.92
CA ALA A 202 -4.75 -1.61 -7.60
C ALA A 202 -5.53 -1.11 -8.81
N GLU A 203 -6.78 -1.56 -8.96
CA GLU A 203 -7.74 -0.97 -9.89
C GLU A 203 -8.21 0.39 -9.38
N ARG A 204 -8.35 0.52 -8.05
CA ARG A 204 -8.64 1.79 -7.38
C ARG A 204 -7.79 1.94 -6.12
N VAL A 205 -7.43 3.18 -5.84
CA VAL A 205 -6.62 3.56 -4.67
C VAL A 205 -7.39 4.58 -3.86
N ALA A 206 -7.36 4.45 -2.53
CA ALA A 206 -7.70 5.52 -1.61
C ALA A 206 -6.43 5.98 -0.90
N ILE A 207 -6.08 7.25 -1.03
CA ILE A 207 -4.96 7.86 -0.33
C ILE A 207 -5.43 8.27 1.07
N VAL A 208 -4.75 7.72 2.08
CA VAL A 208 -5.06 7.93 3.50
C VAL A 208 -3.98 8.81 4.13
N SER A 209 -4.40 9.88 4.76
CA SER A 209 -3.53 10.76 5.56
C SER A 209 -4.24 11.11 6.86
N ARG A 210 -3.56 10.93 8.00
CA ARG A 210 -4.03 11.28 9.34
C ARG A 210 -5.43 10.79 9.68
N GLY A 211 -5.71 9.53 9.34
CA GLY A 211 -6.98 8.89 9.64
C GLY A 211 -8.13 9.27 8.71
N ARG A 212 -7.87 10.00 7.62
CA ARG A 212 -8.87 10.41 6.62
C ARG A 212 -8.49 9.96 5.23
N ILE A 213 -9.47 9.66 4.39
CA ILE A 213 -9.26 9.51 2.95
C ILE A 213 -9.25 10.91 2.34
N VAL A 214 -8.14 11.30 1.71
CA VAL A 214 -7.98 12.62 1.08
C VAL A 214 -8.42 12.62 -0.38
N VAL A 215 -8.24 11.49 -1.07
CA VAL A 215 -8.72 11.27 -2.44
C VAL A 215 -8.83 9.77 -2.73
N GLN A 216 -9.72 9.39 -3.65
CA GLN A 216 -9.84 8.02 -4.15
C GLN A 216 -10.22 8.00 -5.63
N GLY A 217 -9.71 7.03 -6.37
CA GLY A 217 -9.96 6.87 -7.81
C GLY A 217 -9.09 5.78 -8.41
N THR A 218 -9.13 5.59 -9.74
CA THR A 218 -8.12 4.77 -10.40
C THR A 218 -6.76 5.49 -10.35
N PRO A 219 -5.63 4.77 -10.33
CA PRO A 219 -4.32 5.42 -10.40
C PRO A 219 -4.19 6.37 -11.59
N GLU A 220 -4.72 5.97 -12.75
CA GLU A 220 -4.72 6.78 -13.98
C GLU A 220 -5.53 8.06 -13.84
N ASP A 221 -6.76 7.97 -13.29
CA ASP A 221 -7.62 9.14 -13.10
C ASP A 221 -7.02 10.13 -12.10
N LEU A 222 -6.43 9.61 -11.01
CA LEU A 222 -5.77 10.43 -9.99
C LEU A 222 -4.58 11.19 -10.58
N LYS A 223 -3.73 10.51 -11.35
CA LYS A 223 -2.59 11.11 -12.06
C LYS A 223 -3.05 12.11 -13.14
N ALA A 224 -4.07 11.77 -13.92
CA ALA A 224 -4.62 12.63 -14.95
C ALA A 224 -5.32 13.87 -14.39
N GLY A 225 -5.84 13.80 -13.15
CA GLY A 225 -6.41 14.93 -12.42
C GLY A 225 -5.40 16.04 -12.14
N LEU A 226 -4.12 15.69 -12.08
CA LEU A 226 -3.01 16.63 -11.98
C LEU A 226 -2.61 17.11 -13.38
N ARG A 227 -2.96 18.33 -13.72
CA ARG A 227 -2.64 18.93 -15.02
C ARG A 227 -1.14 19.22 -15.12
N GLY A 228 -0.54 18.95 -16.29
CA GLY A 228 0.84 19.29 -16.61
C GLY A 228 1.82 18.12 -16.38
N GLU A 229 3.12 18.45 -16.46
CA GLU A 229 4.26 17.54 -16.32
C GLU A 229 5.08 17.95 -15.11
N SER A 230 5.68 16.98 -14.42
CA SER A 230 6.63 17.24 -13.34
C SER A 230 8.03 17.41 -13.95
N VAL A 231 8.68 18.55 -13.69
CA VAL A 231 10.06 18.80 -14.05
C VAL A 231 10.92 18.75 -12.79
N SER A 232 11.92 17.87 -12.80
CA SER A 232 12.89 17.71 -11.71
C SER A 232 14.25 18.20 -12.14
N VAL A 233 14.81 19.14 -11.41
CA VAL A 233 16.13 19.74 -11.67
C VAL A 233 17.05 19.43 -10.52
N GLU A 234 18.04 18.58 -10.73
CA GLU A 234 19.08 18.30 -9.78
C GLU A 234 20.17 19.38 -9.81
N LEU A 235 20.45 19.96 -8.67
CA LEU A 235 21.52 20.98 -8.53
C LEU A 235 22.83 20.31 -8.06
N ARG A 236 23.96 20.77 -8.58
CA ARG A 236 25.29 20.27 -8.17
C ARG A 236 25.60 20.73 -6.74
N GLU A 237 26.43 21.73 -6.57
CA GLU A 237 26.72 22.34 -5.29
C GLU A 237 26.03 23.70 -5.19
N THR A 238 25.46 24.03 -4.05
CA THR A 238 24.62 25.23 -3.87
C THR A 238 25.01 26.11 -2.70
N ASP A 239 26.12 25.79 -2.00
CA ASP A 239 26.62 26.54 -0.82
C ASP A 239 25.49 26.89 0.19
N GLY A 240 24.54 25.99 0.39
CA GLY A 240 23.40 26.19 1.29
C GLY A 240 22.27 27.06 0.75
N ARG A 241 22.31 27.51 -0.54
CA ARG A 241 21.29 28.40 -1.13
C ARG A 241 20.15 27.66 -1.85
N LEU A 242 19.85 26.41 -1.47
CA LEU A 242 18.79 25.60 -2.09
C LEU A 242 17.41 26.29 -2.05
N ALA A 243 17.08 26.95 -0.94
CA ALA A 243 15.81 27.68 -0.81
C ALA A 243 15.69 28.85 -1.81
N GLU A 244 16.82 29.49 -2.18
CA GLU A 244 16.84 30.54 -3.19
C GLU A 244 16.56 29.95 -4.59
N ALA A 245 17.09 28.77 -4.91
CA ALA A 245 16.81 28.09 -6.16
C ALA A 245 15.31 27.77 -6.33
N VAL A 246 14.65 27.32 -5.27
CA VAL A 246 13.19 27.12 -5.24
C VAL A 246 12.45 28.43 -5.57
N GLN A 247 12.83 29.54 -4.92
CA GLN A 247 12.22 30.85 -5.17
C GLN A 247 12.44 31.34 -6.60
N VAL A 248 13.56 31.01 -7.24
CA VAL A 248 13.84 31.33 -8.64
C VAL A 248 12.86 30.62 -9.54
N VAL A 249 12.63 29.33 -9.33
CA VAL A 249 11.71 28.52 -10.15
C VAL A 249 10.24 28.92 -9.87
N GLN A 250 9.87 29.18 -8.61
CA GLN A 250 8.51 29.63 -8.24
C GLN A 250 8.06 30.93 -8.92
N LYS A 251 9.01 31.77 -9.34
CA LYS A 251 8.70 33.05 -10.03
C LYS A 251 8.51 32.90 -11.53
N LEU A 252 8.74 31.71 -12.10
CA LEU A 252 8.54 31.45 -13.51
C LEU A 252 7.04 31.29 -13.80
N ASP A 253 6.58 31.88 -14.89
CA ASP A 253 5.20 31.76 -15.33
C ASP A 253 4.86 30.31 -15.69
N GLY A 254 3.78 29.81 -15.12
CA GLY A 254 3.35 28.42 -15.30
C GLY A 254 4.09 27.37 -14.45
N ALA A 255 4.96 27.77 -13.52
CA ALA A 255 5.56 26.88 -12.55
C ALA A 255 4.72 26.81 -11.27
N ASP A 256 4.06 25.69 -11.04
CA ASP A 256 3.23 25.43 -9.86
C ASP A 256 3.88 24.36 -8.98
N GLU A 257 3.41 24.22 -7.72
CA GLU A 257 3.80 23.18 -6.78
C GLU A 257 5.33 23.00 -6.67
N VAL A 258 6.09 24.13 -6.66
CA VAL A 258 7.56 24.08 -6.59
C VAL A 258 8.02 23.73 -5.19
N HIS A 259 8.76 22.64 -5.06
CA HIS A 259 9.30 22.16 -3.78
C HIS A 259 10.73 21.61 -3.94
N LEU A 260 11.39 21.40 -2.81
CA LEU A 260 12.75 20.90 -2.72
C LEU A 260 12.77 19.50 -2.12
N GLU A 261 13.41 18.57 -2.82
CA GLU A 261 13.65 17.20 -2.35
C GLU A 261 15.17 16.94 -2.36
N GLY A 262 15.79 17.05 -1.21
CA GLY A 262 17.27 16.99 -1.11
C GLY A 262 17.95 18.09 -1.91
N LYS A 263 18.57 17.75 -3.04
CA LYS A 263 19.19 18.68 -4.01
C LYS A 263 18.36 18.87 -5.29
N ILE A 264 17.18 18.30 -5.35
CA ILE A 264 16.31 18.31 -6.53
C ILE A 264 15.20 19.33 -6.29
N VAL A 265 15.13 20.32 -7.20
CA VAL A 265 13.99 21.24 -7.29
C VAL A 265 12.97 20.62 -8.24
N ARG A 266 11.77 20.31 -7.72
CA ARG A 266 10.64 19.85 -8.52
C ARG A 266 9.66 20.98 -8.77
N ALA A 267 9.11 21.03 -9.95
CA ALA A 267 8.08 21.99 -10.35
C ALA A 267 7.06 21.30 -11.24
N ARG A 268 5.79 21.64 -11.10
CA ARG A 268 4.75 21.28 -12.03
C ARG A 268 4.63 22.37 -13.09
N VAL A 269 4.61 21.97 -14.35
CA VAL A 269 4.54 22.89 -15.49
C VAL A 269 3.55 22.38 -16.53
N PRO A 270 2.85 23.25 -17.26
CA PRO A 270 1.90 22.81 -18.31
C PRO A 270 2.53 21.98 -19.41
N ASN A 271 3.80 22.29 -19.77
CA ASN A 271 4.56 21.60 -20.82
C ASN A 271 6.06 21.64 -20.46
N GLY A 272 6.63 20.47 -20.16
CA GLY A 272 8.04 20.34 -19.76
C GLY A 272 9.02 20.78 -20.85
N ALA A 273 8.75 20.46 -22.11
CA ALA A 273 9.62 20.83 -23.22
C ALA A 273 9.78 22.36 -23.37
N GLN A 274 8.73 23.13 -23.06
CA GLN A 274 8.78 24.59 -23.07
C GLN A 274 9.37 25.17 -21.77
N ALA A 275 9.07 24.56 -20.64
CA ALA A 275 9.49 25.07 -19.34
C ALA A 275 10.97 24.80 -19.02
N ILE A 276 11.52 23.66 -19.44
CA ILE A 276 12.91 23.28 -19.17
C ILE A 276 13.92 24.38 -19.58
N PRO A 277 13.92 24.94 -20.80
CA PRO A 277 14.86 26.01 -21.17
C PRO A 277 14.73 27.26 -20.28
N MET A 278 13.50 27.61 -19.88
CA MET A 278 13.24 28.76 -19.02
C MET A 278 13.78 28.54 -17.60
N ILE A 279 13.53 27.34 -17.02
CA ILE A 279 14.03 26.96 -15.70
C ILE A 279 15.57 26.95 -15.70
N LEU A 280 16.20 26.32 -16.69
CA LEU A 280 17.65 26.26 -16.81
C LEU A 280 18.27 27.67 -16.91
N SER A 281 17.72 28.54 -17.77
CA SER A 281 18.21 29.91 -17.94
C SER A 281 18.05 30.73 -16.65
N ALA A 282 16.95 30.56 -15.92
CA ALA A 282 16.72 31.29 -14.68
C ALA A 282 17.67 30.85 -13.55
N LEU A 283 17.95 29.55 -13.45
CA LEU A 283 18.89 29.00 -12.47
C LEU A 283 20.34 29.39 -12.81
N ASP A 284 20.75 29.26 -14.07
CA ASP A 284 22.08 29.63 -14.54
C ASP A 284 22.37 31.14 -14.31
N GLY A 285 21.39 32.00 -14.62
CA GLY A 285 21.49 33.45 -14.40
C GLY A 285 21.65 33.86 -12.93
N ARG A 286 21.41 32.95 -11.97
CA ARG A 286 21.59 33.13 -10.54
C ARG A 286 22.75 32.32 -9.98
N GLY A 287 23.52 31.64 -10.87
CA GLY A 287 24.71 30.87 -10.51
C GLY A 287 24.39 29.53 -9.81
N PHE A 288 23.26 28.90 -10.14
CA PHE A 288 22.93 27.55 -9.71
C PHE A 288 23.29 26.52 -10.78
N PRO A 289 24.41 25.80 -10.63
CA PRO A 289 24.85 24.83 -11.63
C PRO A 289 23.93 23.58 -11.58
N VAL A 290 23.31 23.28 -12.72
CA VAL A 290 22.45 22.12 -12.88
C VAL A 290 23.28 20.87 -13.19
N ALA A 291 22.98 19.76 -12.51
CA ALA A 291 23.57 18.45 -12.75
C ALA A 291 22.77 17.66 -13.78
N SER A 292 21.47 17.61 -13.59
CA SER A 292 20.55 16.88 -14.48
C SER A 292 19.17 17.54 -14.49
N VAL A 293 18.41 17.31 -15.58
CA VAL A 293 17.00 17.68 -15.71
C VAL A 293 16.25 16.48 -16.25
N THR A 294 15.12 16.18 -15.62
CA THR A 294 14.19 15.15 -16.08
C THR A 294 12.78 15.69 -16.12
N THR A 295 11.96 15.17 -17.02
CA THR A 295 10.53 15.44 -17.06
C THR A 295 9.79 14.10 -16.99
N ALA A 296 8.70 14.07 -16.23
CA ALA A 296 7.88 12.89 -16.05
C ALA A 296 6.39 13.27 -16.05
N ARG A 297 5.55 12.32 -16.42
CA ARG A 297 4.11 12.45 -16.18
C ARG A 297 3.88 12.40 -14.68
N PRO A 298 2.76 12.98 -14.18
CA PRO A 298 2.42 12.93 -12.78
C PRO A 298 2.42 11.50 -12.22
N SER A 299 2.97 11.34 -11.02
CA SER A 299 3.02 10.10 -10.26
C SER A 299 1.99 10.12 -9.14
N LEU A 300 1.79 8.98 -8.46
CA LEU A 300 0.98 8.97 -7.21
C LEU A 300 1.62 9.76 -6.07
N ASP A 301 2.96 9.96 -6.11
CA ASP A 301 3.66 10.85 -5.17
C ASP A 301 3.23 12.31 -5.37
N ASP A 302 3.18 12.75 -6.63
CA ASP A 302 2.65 14.08 -6.96
C ASP A 302 1.19 14.24 -6.53
N VAL A 303 0.37 13.18 -6.67
CA VAL A 303 -1.03 13.19 -6.20
C VAL A 303 -1.07 13.35 -4.67
N TYR A 304 -0.24 12.58 -3.95
CA TYR A 304 -0.17 12.67 -2.50
C TYR A 304 0.21 14.08 -2.04
N LEU A 305 1.27 14.64 -2.62
CA LEU A 305 1.75 16.00 -2.33
C LEU A 305 0.66 17.05 -2.60
N HIS A 306 -0.03 16.95 -3.73
CA HIS A 306 -1.11 17.87 -4.11
C HIS A 306 -2.24 17.92 -3.08
N TYR A 307 -2.71 16.75 -2.62
CA TYR A 307 -3.86 16.67 -1.70
C TYR A 307 -3.49 16.88 -0.22
N THR A 308 -2.24 16.62 0.17
CA THR A 308 -1.81 16.72 1.58
C THR A 308 -0.97 17.97 1.86
N GLY A 309 -0.38 18.58 0.82
CA GLY A 309 0.62 19.65 0.95
C GLY A 309 1.93 19.17 1.56
N ARG A 310 2.20 17.87 1.57
CA ARG A 310 3.38 17.24 2.19
C ARG A 310 3.99 16.22 1.28
N ASP A 311 5.30 16.11 1.36
CA ASP A 311 6.05 15.06 0.71
C ASP A 311 5.80 13.71 1.38
N PHE A 312 5.50 12.68 0.56
CA PHE A 312 5.16 11.34 1.05
C PHE A 312 6.32 10.70 1.81
N ALA A 313 7.53 10.78 1.28
CA ALA A 313 8.72 10.21 1.89
C ALA A 313 9.07 10.88 3.21
N ALA A 314 8.93 12.21 3.28
CA ALA A 314 9.18 12.96 4.52
C ALA A 314 8.19 12.58 5.63
N GLU A 315 6.91 12.42 5.32
CA GLU A 315 5.90 12.04 6.32
C GLU A 315 6.05 10.56 6.75
N ASP A 316 6.48 9.68 5.87
CA ASP A 316 6.77 8.28 6.21
C ASP A 316 7.98 8.14 7.14
N GLU A 317 9.01 8.98 6.97
CA GLU A 317 10.18 9.00 7.85
C GLU A 317 9.86 9.50 9.26
N GLU A 318 9.00 10.52 9.41
CA GLU A 318 8.56 11.03 10.71
C GLU A 318 7.84 9.97 11.56
N HIS A 319 7.20 8.99 10.93
CA HIS A 319 6.38 7.97 11.60
C HIS A 319 7.05 6.59 11.66
N LYS A 320 8.33 6.46 11.29
CA LYS A 320 9.05 5.19 11.50
C LYS A 320 8.99 4.80 12.98
N PRO A 321 8.53 3.58 13.31
CA PRO A 321 8.52 3.14 14.70
C PRO A 321 9.96 3.17 15.23
N VAL A 322 10.16 3.91 16.32
CA VAL A 322 11.42 3.89 17.06
C VAL A 322 11.69 2.42 17.41
N ALA A 323 12.77 1.85 16.89
CA ALA A 323 13.14 0.47 17.12
C ALA A 323 13.04 0.18 18.62
N LYS A 324 12.24 -0.84 18.98
CA LYS A 324 11.95 -1.19 20.37
C LYS A 324 13.28 -1.46 21.10
N ALA A 325 13.67 -0.58 22.01
CA ALA A 325 14.95 -0.61 22.73
C ALA A 325 15.09 -1.76 23.75
N TRP A 326 14.30 -2.84 23.62
CA TRP A 326 14.30 -3.98 24.55
C TRP A 326 14.63 -5.35 23.87
N GLU A 327 15.16 -5.35 22.67
CA GLU A 327 15.78 -6.52 22.05
C GLU A 327 17.31 -6.54 22.27
N ARG A 328 17.75 -6.34 23.53
CA ARG A 328 19.12 -6.63 23.95
C ARG A 328 19.11 -7.60 25.10
#